data_7680316515b7448b5f269f211c645617
#
_entry.id   7680316515b7448b5f269f211c645617
#
_cell.length_a   1.000
_cell.length_b   1.000
_cell.length_c   1.000
_cell.angle_alpha   90.00
_cell.angle_beta   90.00
_cell.angle_gamma   90.00
#
_symmetry.space_group_name_H-M   'P 1'
#
loop_
_entity.id
_entity.type
_entity.pdbx_description
1 polymer ?
#
loop_
_entity_poly.entity_id
_entity_poly.type
_entity_poly.pdbx_seq_one_letter_code
_entity_poly.pdbx_strand_id
1 'polypeptide(L)'
;MSNVTSILSAIEQGDPNAAEQLLPLVYDELRKLAAAKLAQEKPGQTLQATALVHEAYVRLVGERQGSSPSGWDSRGHFFAAAAEAMRRILVESARRKQRLKHGGGRERDREERDIAGPERPERLLALDEALDRLATASPQAAELVKLRYFGGFSNAEAASFLGISPRKANQVWAFARAWLREELGDDAES
;
A
#
# COMPACT_ATOMS: atom_id res chain seq x y z
N MET A 1 -19.58 8.66 12.92
CA MET A 1 -18.25 8.29 13.33
C MET A 1 -18.44 7.03 14.15
N SER A 2 -18.10 6.01 13.93
CA SER A 2 -17.11 5.40 13.17
C SER A 2 -17.21 3.92 13.42
N ASN A 3 -18.01 3.29 12.67
CA ASN A 3 -18.15 1.83 12.72
C ASN A 3 -16.77 1.16 12.60
N VAL A 4 -15.89 1.73 11.78
CA VAL A 4 -14.53 1.20 11.55
C VAL A 4 -13.66 1.26 12.82
N THR A 5 -13.63 2.37 13.55
CA THR A 5 -12.81 2.49 14.78
C THR A 5 -13.31 1.55 15.88
N SER A 6 -14.63 1.44 16.02
CA SER A 6 -15.24 0.52 16.99
C SER A 6 -14.93 -0.95 16.65
N ILE A 7 -14.98 -1.30 15.36
CA ILE A 7 -14.66 -2.65 14.89
C ILE A 7 -13.16 -2.94 15.04
N LEU A 8 -12.29 -1.97 14.76
CA LEU A 8 -10.86 -2.12 15.00
C LEU A 8 -10.55 -2.41 16.48
N SER A 9 -11.22 -1.69 17.40
CA SER A 9 -11.08 -1.97 18.83
C SER A 9 -11.62 -3.35 19.22
N ALA A 10 -12.68 -3.84 18.60
CA ALA A 10 -13.20 -5.18 18.82
C ALA A 10 -12.23 -6.26 18.32
N ILE A 11 -11.58 -6.03 17.17
CA ILE A 11 -10.52 -6.92 16.66
C ILE A 11 -9.35 -6.98 17.66
N GLU A 12 -8.99 -5.85 18.25
CA GLU A 12 -7.95 -5.79 19.30
C GLU A 12 -8.30 -6.59 20.54
N GLN A 13 -9.57 -6.61 20.89
CA GLN A 13 -10.10 -7.38 22.01
C GLN A 13 -10.26 -8.87 21.68
N GLY A 14 -9.92 -9.28 20.46
CA GLY A 14 -9.93 -10.68 20.04
C GLY A 14 -11.29 -11.20 19.58
N ASP A 15 -12.23 -10.31 19.23
CA ASP A 15 -13.51 -10.72 18.66
C ASP A 15 -13.31 -11.31 17.25
N PRO A 16 -13.55 -12.61 17.05
CA PRO A 16 -13.35 -13.25 15.76
C PRO A 16 -14.29 -12.74 14.65
N ASN A 17 -15.46 -12.21 15.04
CA ASN A 17 -16.46 -11.72 14.07
C ASN A 17 -16.17 -10.28 13.63
N ALA A 18 -15.35 -9.54 14.38
CA ALA A 18 -15.07 -8.14 14.08
C ALA A 18 -14.28 -7.99 12.77
N ALA A 19 -13.39 -8.93 12.46
CA ALA A 19 -12.65 -8.94 11.20
C ALA A 19 -13.58 -9.11 9.98
N GLU A 20 -14.61 -9.95 10.07
CA GLU A 20 -15.61 -10.13 9.01
C GLU A 20 -16.46 -8.87 8.81
N GLN A 21 -16.73 -8.13 9.87
CA GLN A 21 -17.47 -6.87 9.81
C GLN A 21 -16.64 -5.71 9.25
N LEU A 22 -15.32 -5.75 9.42
CA LEU A 22 -14.41 -4.72 8.92
C LEU A 22 -14.33 -4.73 7.39
N LEU A 23 -14.22 -5.91 6.79
CA LEU A 23 -13.99 -6.07 5.36
C LEU A 23 -15.02 -5.32 4.49
N PRO A 24 -16.34 -5.47 4.67
CA PRO A 24 -17.32 -4.75 3.84
C PRO A 24 -17.25 -3.23 4.01
N LEU A 25 -16.83 -2.73 5.17
CA LEU A 25 -16.75 -1.29 5.44
C LEU A 25 -15.52 -0.62 4.83
N VAL A 26 -14.40 -1.34 4.78
CA VAL A 26 -13.15 -0.81 4.22
C VAL A 26 -12.94 -1.26 2.78
N TYR A 27 -13.64 -2.30 2.32
CA TYR A 27 -13.47 -2.89 1.00
C TYR A 27 -13.68 -1.87 -0.12
N ASP A 28 -14.75 -1.10 -0.04
CA ASP A 28 -15.04 -0.10 -1.08
C ASP A 28 -13.99 1.02 -1.11
N GLU A 29 -13.49 1.43 0.04
CA GLU A 29 -12.41 2.42 0.10
C GLU A 29 -11.10 1.83 -0.45
N LEU A 30 -10.70 0.64 0.01
CA LEU A 30 -9.52 -0.04 -0.48
C LEU A 30 -9.61 -0.35 -1.99
N ARG A 31 -10.80 -0.72 -2.48
CA ARG A 31 -11.05 -0.98 -3.90
C ARG A 31 -10.91 0.29 -4.74
N LYS A 32 -11.43 1.42 -4.27
CA LYS A 32 -11.25 2.72 -4.93
C LYS A 32 -9.78 3.09 -5.02
N LEU A 33 -9.02 2.85 -3.95
CA LEU A 33 -7.60 3.13 -3.87
C LEU A 33 -6.80 2.24 -4.83
N ALA A 34 -7.07 0.95 -4.82
CA ALA A 34 -6.44 0.01 -5.74
C ALA A 34 -6.83 0.32 -7.20
N ALA A 35 -8.08 0.68 -7.47
CA ALA A 35 -8.54 1.08 -8.80
C ALA A 35 -7.87 2.37 -9.27
N ALA A 36 -7.74 3.39 -8.42
CA ALA A 36 -7.05 4.62 -8.76
C ALA A 36 -5.57 4.38 -9.06
N LYS A 37 -4.93 3.45 -8.35
CA LYS A 37 -3.54 3.06 -8.60
C LYS A 37 -3.38 2.31 -9.94
N LEU A 38 -4.32 1.43 -10.25
CA LEU A 38 -4.29 0.61 -11.46
C LEU A 38 -4.96 1.30 -12.68
N ALA A 39 -5.71 2.38 -12.48
CA ALA A 39 -6.29 3.16 -13.58
C ALA A 39 -5.25 3.90 -14.45
N GLN A 40 -4.03 4.04 -13.95
CA GLN A 40 -2.89 4.49 -14.74
C GLN A 40 -2.35 3.37 -15.66
N GLU A 41 -2.88 2.18 -15.55
CA GLU A 41 -2.54 1.00 -16.33
C GLU A 41 -3.75 0.58 -17.17
N LYS A 42 -3.53 -0.13 -18.27
CA LYS A 42 -4.51 -0.42 -19.37
C LYS A 42 -5.88 -0.95 -18.93
N PRO A 43 -6.96 -0.73 -19.71
CA PRO A 43 -8.30 -1.25 -19.45
C PRO A 43 -8.31 -2.79 -19.33
N GLY A 44 -8.96 -3.31 -18.30
CA GLY A 44 -9.07 -4.76 -18.02
C GLY A 44 -8.58 -5.19 -16.64
N GLN A 45 -8.05 -4.26 -15.84
CA GLN A 45 -7.36 -4.57 -14.59
C GLN A 45 -8.23 -4.48 -13.32
N THR A 46 -9.54 -4.34 -13.44
CA THR A 46 -10.44 -4.26 -12.27
C THR A 46 -10.37 -5.52 -11.39
N LEU A 47 -10.16 -6.69 -12.00
CA LEU A 47 -9.95 -7.95 -11.28
C LEU A 47 -8.64 -7.95 -10.48
N GLN A 48 -7.62 -7.24 -10.97
CA GLN A 48 -6.33 -7.12 -10.31
C GLN A 48 -6.37 -6.19 -9.10
N ALA A 49 -7.14 -5.11 -9.16
CA ALA A 49 -7.38 -4.22 -8.03
C ALA A 49 -8.07 -4.98 -6.88
N THR A 50 -9.09 -5.76 -7.21
CA THR A 50 -9.81 -6.60 -6.24
C THR A 50 -8.90 -7.65 -5.61
N ALA A 51 -8.05 -8.30 -6.41
CA ALA A 51 -7.09 -9.28 -5.92
C ALA A 51 -6.04 -8.64 -5.00
N LEU A 52 -5.51 -7.47 -5.35
CA LEU A 52 -4.57 -6.72 -4.52
C LEU A 52 -5.16 -6.34 -3.16
N VAL A 53 -6.40 -5.84 -3.15
CA VAL A 53 -7.12 -5.49 -1.92
C VAL A 53 -7.37 -6.72 -1.05
N HIS A 54 -7.80 -7.81 -1.67
CA HIS A 54 -8.05 -9.04 -0.94
C HIS A 54 -6.78 -9.62 -0.32
N GLU A 55 -5.70 -9.69 -1.08
CA GLU A 55 -4.41 -10.17 -0.61
C GLU A 55 -3.84 -9.28 0.52
N ALA A 56 -3.93 -7.95 0.37
CA ALA A 56 -3.53 -7.02 1.41
C ALA A 56 -4.35 -7.22 2.69
N TYR A 57 -5.66 -7.40 2.56
CA TYR A 57 -6.54 -7.66 3.69
C TYR A 57 -6.20 -8.98 4.40
N VAL A 58 -6.01 -10.05 3.64
CA VAL A 58 -5.65 -11.37 4.20
C VAL A 58 -4.33 -11.30 4.97
N ARG A 59 -3.33 -10.58 4.45
CA ARG A 59 -2.07 -10.38 5.16
C ARG A 59 -2.25 -9.58 6.45
N LEU A 60 -3.02 -8.50 6.41
CA LEU A 60 -3.29 -7.67 7.60
C LEU A 60 -3.99 -8.44 8.71
N VAL A 61 -4.94 -9.30 8.36
CA VAL A 61 -5.68 -10.10 9.33
C VAL A 61 -4.90 -11.36 9.74
N GLY A 62 -4.21 -12.00 8.79
CA GLY A 62 -3.48 -13.25 9.02
C GLY A 62 -2.19 -13.09 9.83
N GLU A 63 -1.43 -12.02 9.60
CA GLU A 63 -0.20 -11.74 10.37
C GLU A 63 -0.46 -11.50 11.87
N ARG A 64 -1.71 -11.21 12.26
CA ARG A 64 -2.09 -11.00 13.66
C ARG A 64 -2.31 -12.28 14.47
N GLN A 65 -2.48 -13.43 13.83
CA GLN A 65 -2.65 -14.70 14.57
C GLN A 65 -1.36 -15.22 15.20
N GLY A 66 -0.22 -14.59 14.94
CA GLY A 66 1.08 -15.10 15.37
C GLY A 66 1.98 -14.20 16.20
N SER A 67 1.89 -12.88 16.14
CA SER A 67 2.82 -12.02 16.90
C SER A 67 2.56 -10.51 16.72
N SER A 68 1.89 -9.89 17.62
CA SER A 68 2.15 -8.56 18.20
C SER A 68 0.92 -8.00 18.91
N PRO A 69 1.05 -7.49 20.13
CA PRO A 69 -0.05 -6.92 20.91
C PRO A 69 -0.41 -5.48 20.53
N SER A 70 0.12 -4.93 19.44
CA SER A 70 -0.23 -3.58 19.01
C SER A 70 -1.38 -3.63 18.01
N GLY A 71 -2.58 -3.39 18.51
CA GLY A 71 -3.77 -3.16 17.72
C GLY A 71 -3.64 -1.95 16.77
N TRP A 72 -4.59 -1.80 15.86
CA TRP A 72 -4.71 -0.56 15.09
C TRP A 72 -5.38 0.49 15.96
N ASP A 73 -4.59 1.38 16.53
CA ASP A 73 -5.06 2.44 17.44
C ASP A 73 -6.02 3.43 16.77
N SER A 74 -6.08 3.42 15.44
CA SER A 74 -6.90 4.34 14.67
C SER A 74 -7.15 3.86 13.24
N ARG A 75 -8.19 4.44 12.60
CA ARG A 75 -8.44 4.27 11.16
C ARG A 75 -7.20 4.62 10.32
N GLY A 76 -6.47 5.67 10.71
CA GLY A 76 -5.24 6.08 10.04
C GLY A 76 -4.16 5.00 10.11
N HIS A 77 -3.98 4.39 11.27
CA HIS A 77 -3.03 3.29 11.45
C HIS A 77 -3.39 2.06 10.60
N PHE A 78 -4.68 1.72 10.52
CA PHE A 78 -5.15 0.65 9.64
C PHE A 78 -4.81 0.92 8.17
N PHE A 79 -5.09 2.13 7.66
CA PHE A 79 -4.81 2.45 6.26
C PHE A 79 -3.32 2.59 5.95
N ALA A 80 -2.51 3.03 6.91
CA ALA A 80 -1.05 3.00 6.79
C ALA A 80 -0.54 1.56 6.66
N ALA A 81 -1.04 0.65 7.49
CA ALA A 81 -0.71 -0.77 7.39
C ALA A 81 -1.19 -1.39 6.07
N ALA A 82 -2.37 -1.01 5.58
CA ALA A 82 -2.89 -1.45 4.28
C ALA A 82 -2.01 -0.95 3.12
N ALA A 83 -1.59 0.30 3.13
CA ALA A 83 -0.68 0.86 2.12
C ALA A 83 0.67 0.12 2.12
N GLU A 84 1.22 -0.20 3.29
CA GLU A 84 2.44 -0.99 3.42
C GLU A 84 2.27 -2.42 2.91
N ALA A 85 1.14 -3.07 3.21
CA ALA A 85 0.84 -4.41 2.69
C ALA A 85 0.74 -4.40 1.16
N MET A 86 0.05 -3.41 0.58
CA MET A 86 -0.02 -3.24 -0.89
C MET A 86 1.36 -2.98 -1.50
N ARG A 87 2.19 -2.16 -0.87
CA ARG A 87 3.59 -1.93 -1.29
C ARG A 87 4.33 -3.26 -1.40
N ARG A 88 4.32 -4.06 -0.34
CA ARG A 88 5.03 -5.36 -0.29
C ARG A 88 4.57 -6.31 -1.39
N ILE A 89 3.25 -6.43 -1.60
CA ILE A 89 2.69 -7.29 -2.65
C ILE A 89 3.14 -6.84 -4.03
N LEU A 90 3.09 -5.55 -4.33
CA LEU A 90 3.51 -4.99 -5.61
C LEU A 90 5.01 -5.17 -5.84
N VAL A 91 5.84 -4.97 -4.81
CA VAL A 91 7.29 -5.16 -4.87
C VAL A 91 7.65 -6.64 -5.09
N GLU A 92 6.99 -7.55 -4.37
CA GLU A 92 7.17 -9.00 -4.58
C GLU A 92 6.80 -9.41 -5.99
N SER A 93 5.69 -8.89 -6.53
CA SER A 93 5.28 -9.12 -7.91
C SER A 93 6.29 -8.57 -8.92
N ALA A 94 6.81 -7.36 -8.68
CA ALA A 94 7.85 -6.76 -9.52
C ALA A 94 9.14 -7.58 -9.54
N ARG A 95 9.60 -8.03 -8.37
CA ARG A 95 10.78 -8.90 -8.24
C ARG A 95 10.59 -10.24 -8.95
N ARG A 96 9.40 -10.81 -8.88
CA ARG A 96 9.06 -12.06 -9.59
C ARG A 96 9.11 -11.86 -11.11
N LYS A 97 8.49 -10.80 -11.63
CA LYS A 97 8.54 -10.46 -13.06
C LYS A 97 9.97 -10.24 -13.56
N GLN A 98 10.78 -9.53 -12.78
CA GLN A 98 12.18 -9.30 -13.14
C GLN A 98 12.97 -10.61 -13.22
N ARG A 99 12.78 -11.54 -12.28
CA ARG A 99 13.43 -12.86 -12.30
C ARG A 99 13.00 -13.68 -13.51
N LEU A 100 11.72 -13.67 -13.88
CA LEU A 100 11.23 -14.38 -15.06
C LEU A 100 11.78 -13.80 -16.36
N LYS A 101 12.00 -12.49 -16.43
CA LYS A 101 12.58 -11.81 -17.59
C LYS A 101 14.07 -12.13 -17.78
N HIS A 102 14.81 -12.36 -16.70
CA HIS A 102 16.27 -12.59 -16.70
C HIS A 102 16.67 -14.07 -16.56
N GLY A 103 15.75 -14.96 -16.16
CA GLY A 103 15.99 -16.39 -15.98
C GLY A 103 15.16 -17.19 -16.96
N GLY A 104 15.79 -17.62 -18.05
CA GLY A 104 15.14 -18.44 -19.07
C GLY A 104 14.41 -19.65 -18.52
N GLY A 105 13.14 -19.72 -18.76
CA GLY A 105 12.29 -20.89 -18.90
C GLY A 105 12.31 -21.95 -17.81
N ARG A 106 11.36 -21.90 -16.88
CA ARG A 106 10.64 -23.08 -16.43
C ARG A 106 9.17 -22.72 -16.19
N GLU A 107 8.34 -23.18 -17.09
CA GLU A 107 6.88 -23.29 -16.97
C GLU A 107 6.53 -24.24 -15.83
N ARG A 108 6.43 -23.74 -14.61
CA ARG A 108 5.77 -24.45 -13.50
C ARG A 108 5.58 -23.48 -12.35
N ASP A 109 4.56 -22.63 -12.47
CA ASP A 109 3.74 -22.12 -11.39
C ASP A 109 2.67 -21.17 -11.98
N ARG A 110 1.82 -21.77 -12.82
CA ARG A 110 0.74 -21.04 -13.52
C ARG A 110 -0.52 -20.90 -12.68
N GLU A 111 -0.51 -21.30 -11.41
CA GLU A 111 -1.72 -21.31 -10.57
C GLU A 111 -1.69 -20.36 -9.35
N GLU A 112 -0.57 -19.71 -9.07
CA GLU A 112 -0.59 -18.65 -8.05
C GLU A 112 -0.96 -17.33 -8.71
N ARG A 113 -2.16 -16.87 -8.38
CA ARG A 113 -2.84 -15.60 -8.64
C ARG A 113 -1.92 -14.51 -9.18
N ASP A 114 -1.98 -14.33 -10.48
CA ASP A 114 -1.21 -13.33 -11.21
C ASP A 114 -1.78 -11.94 -10.90
N ILE A 115 -1.37 -11.37 -9.77
CA ILE A 115 -1.50 -9.93 -9.59
C ILE A 115 -0.51 -9.35 -10.58
N ALA A 116 -1.02 -8.87 -11.71
CA ALA A 116 -0.19 -8.26 -12.72
C ALA A 116 0.56 -7.10 -12.03
N GLY A 117 1.86 -7.28 -11.89
CA GLY A 117 2.71 -6.25 -11.36
C GLY A 117 2.80 -5.06 -12.34
N PRO A 118 3.34 -3.94 -11.89
CA PRO A 118 3.42 -2.71 -12.66
C PRO A 118 4.10 -2.92 -14.01
N GLU A 119 3.71 -2.12 -15.00
CA GLU A 119 4.28 -2.14 -16.35
C GLU A 119 5.82 -1.97 -16.36
N ARG A 120 6.37 -1.31 -15.34
CA ARG A 120 7.81 -1.04 -15.17
C ARG A 120 8.30 -1.50 -13.80
N PRO A 121 8.57 -2.81 -13.63
CA PRO A 121 9.04 -3.37 -12.36
C PRO A 121 10.28 -2.67 -11.82
N GLU A 122 11.20 -2.27 -12.71
CA GLU A 122 12.46 -1.63 -12.35
C GLU A 122 12.23 -0.27 -11.65
N ARG A 123 11.27 0.51 -12.14
CA ARG A 123 10.89 1.80 -11.51
C ARG A 123 10.28 1.61 -10.12
N LEU A 124 9.44 0.60 -9.96
CA LEU A 124 8.85 0.31 -8.66
C LEU A 124 9.91 -0.13 -7.65
N LEU A 125 10.86 -0.96 -8.07
CA LEU A 125 11.95 -1.42 -7.21
C LEU A 125 12.88 -0.26 -6.82
N ALA A 126 13.21 0.63 -7.76
CA ALA A 126 13.98 1.83 -7.46
C ALA A 126 13.24 2.75 -6.47
N LEU A 127 11.92 2.93 -6.64
CA LEU A 127 11.09 3.68 -5.69
C LEU A 127 11.06 3.02 -4.31
N ASP A 128 10.97 1.68 -4.25
CA ASP A 128 10.99 0.92 -3.00
C ASP A 128 12.28 1.17 -2.22
N GLU A 129 13.44 1.08 -2.87
CA GLU A 129 14.74 1.36 -2.29
C GLU A 129 14.88 2.84 -1.86
N ALA A 130 14.41 3.78 -2.68
CA ALA A 130 14.41 5.20 -2.35
C ALA A 130 13.53 5.49 -1.13
N LEU A 131 12.38 4.81 -0.99
CA LEU A 131 11.51 4.96 0.16
C LEU A 131 12.13 4.45 1.46
N ASP A 132 12.91 3.39 1.42
CA ASP A 132 13.63 2.89 2.60
C ASP A 132 14.69 3.90 3.05
N ARG A 133 15.40 4.55 2.11
CA ARG A 133 16.31 5.65 2.41
C ARG A 133 15.58 6.89 2.93
N LEU A 134 14.45 7.26 2.31
CA LEU A 134 13.62 8.37 2.77
C LEU A 134 13.07 8.12 4.18
N ALA A 135 12.71 6.87 4.52
CA ALA A 135 12.26 6.51 5.86
C ALA A 135 13.34 6.75 6.94
N THR A 136 14.59 6.57 6.58
CA THR A 136 15.72 6.89 7.46
C THR A 136 15.89 8.40 7.63
N ALA A 137 15.76 9.18 6.54
CA ALA A 137 15.91 10.63 6.56
C ALA A 137 14.69 11.35 7.16
N SER A 138 13.50 10.90 6.83
CA SER A 138 12.23 11.45 7.28
C SER A 138 11.12 10.38 7.28
N PRO A 139 10.90 9.70 8.42
CA PRO A 139 9.85 8.69 8.54
C PRO A 139 8.46 9.21 8.14
N GLN A 140 8.15 10.46 8.54
CA GLN A 140 6.87 11.09 8.22
C GLN A 140 6.69 11.30 6.71
N ALA A 141 7.76 11.66 5.99
CA ALA A 141 7.72 11.83 4.55
C ALA A 141 7.51 10.48 3.84
N ALA A 142 8.20 9.44 4.28
CA ALA A 142 8.03 8.10 3.75
C ALA A 142 6.60 7.57 3.94
N GLU A 143 6.01 7.74 5.14
CA GLU A 143 4.64 7.33 5.41
C GLU A 143 3.63 8.11 4.55
N LEU A 144 3.83 9.43 4.37
CA LEU A 144 2.99 10.22 3.50
C LEU A 144 3.05 9.73 2.04
N VAL A 145 4.25 9.39 1.55
CA VAL A 145 4.42 8.85 0.19
C VAL A 145 3.74 7.48 0.07
N LYS A 146 3.90 6.60 1.04
CA LYS A 146 3.25 5.27 1.03
C LYS A 146 1.74 5.39 0.96
N LEU A 147 1.12 6.21 1.81
CA LEU A 147 -0.31 6.47 1.80
C LEU A 147 -0.80 7.01 0.45
N ARG A 148 -0.06 7.94 -0.14
CA ARG A 148 -0.45 8.54 -1.41
C ARG A 148 -0.17 7.65 -2.60
N TYR A 149 1.01 7.07 -2.67
CA TYR A 149 1.43 6.31 -3.84
C TYR A 149 0.84 4.90 -3.87
N PHE A 150 0.91 4.17 -2.77
CA PHE A 150 0.40 2.78 -2.68
C PHE A 150 -1.04 2.72 -2.18
N GLY A 151 -1.41 3.59 -1.26
CA GLY A 151 -2.77 3.69 -0.75
C GLY A 151 -3.72 4.48 -1.64
N GLY A 152 -3.22 5.30 -2.57
CA GLY A 152 -4.05 6.13 -3.46
C GLY A 152 -4.77 7.29 -2.78
N PHE A 153 -4.42 7.63 -1.54
CA PHE A 153 -5.06 8.70 -0.78
C PHE A 153 -4.66 10.09 -1.28
N SER A 154 -5.58 11.01 -1.16
CA SER A 154 -5.30 12.45 -1.34
C SER A 154 -4.36 12.95 -0.23
N ASN A 155 -3.74 14.11 -0.47
CA ASN A 155 -2.87 14.72 0.55
C ASN A 155 -3.62 15.06 1.85
N ALA A 156 -4.90 15.46 1.74
CA ALA A 156 -5.76 15.79 2.86
C ALA A 156 -6.12 14.54 3.69
N GLU A 157 -6.46 13.42 3.04
CA GLU A 157 -6.74 12.15 3.71
C GLU A 157 -5.49 11.60 4.41
N ALA A 158 -4.35 11.59 3.71
CA ALA A 158 -3.09 11.17 4.28
C ALA A 158 -2.67 12.05 5.48
N ALA A 159 -2.89 13.36 5.41
CA ALA A 159 -2.68 14.27 6.54
C ALA A 159 -3.54 13.89 7.75
N SER A 160 -4.82 13.60 7.52
CA SER A 160 -5.75 13.16 8.57
C SER A 160 -5.28 11.85 9.22
N PHE A 161 -4.83 10.89 8.43
CA PHE A 161 -4.33 9.60 8.93
C PHE A 161 -3.04 9.72 9.73
N LEU A 162 -2.16 10.64 9.33
CA LEU A 162 -0.90 10.92 10.02
C LEU A 162 -1.05 11.89 11.19
N GLY A 163 -2.25 12.41 11.45
CA GLY A 163 -2.49 13.36 12.53
C GLY A 163 -1.77 14.69 12.34
N ILE A 164 -1.54 15.14 11.11
CA ILE A 164 -0.86 16.38 10.78
C ILE A 164 -1.80 17.36 10.06
N SER A 165 -1.48 18.66 10.14
CA SER A 165 -2.26 19.65 9.42
C SER A 165 -2.09 19.53 7.90
N PRO A 166 -3.08 19.91 7.08
CA PRO A 166 -2.97 19.94 5.62
C PRO A 166 -1.78 20.78 5.13
N ARG A 167 -1.50 21.90 5.81
CA ARG A 167 -0.34 22.75 5.51
C ARG A 167 0.97 21.99 5.72
N LYS A 168 1.09 21.26 6.84
CA LYS A 168 2.26 20.43 7.12
C LYS A 168 2.41 19.31 6.09
N ALA A 169 1.31 18.64 5.73
CA ALA A 169 1.32 17.60 4.71
C ALA A 169 1.79 18.13 3.34
N ASN A 170 1.37 19.35 2.95
CA ASN A 170 1.85 19.97 1.72
C ASN A 170 3.36 20.23 1.74
N GLN A 171 3.90 20.69 2.87
CA GLN A 171 5.34 20.90 3.04
C GLN A 171 6.11 19.57 2.99
N VAL A 172 5.63 18.57 3.72
CA VAL A 172 6.22 17.22 3.73
C VAL A 172 6.17 16.58 2.35
N TRP A 173 5.07 16.76 1.62
CA TRP A 173 4.92 16.26 0.26
C TRP A 173 5.88 16.95 -0.73
N ALA A 174 6.02 18.27 -0.63
CA ALA A 174 6.96 19.01 -1.47
C ALA A 174 8.41 18.55 -1.23
N PHE A 175 8.79 18.36 0.05
CA PHE A 175 10.08 17.81 0.43
C PHE A 175 10.27 16.39 -0.13
N ALA A 176 9.31 15.49 0.10
CA ALA A 176 9.38 14.11 -0.37
C ALA A 176 9.54 14.01 -1.90
N ARG A 177 8.79 14.82 -2.65
CA ARG A 177 8.91 14.87 -4.12
C ARG A 177 10.28 15.35 -4.59
N ALA A 178 10.82 16.41 -3.98
CA ALA A 178 12.12 16.93 -4.32
C ALA A 178 13.21 15.88 -4.03
N TRP A 179 13.15 15.27 -2.85
CA TRP A 179 14.08 14.23 -2.42
C TRP A 179 14.04 13.00 -3.33
N LEU A 180 12.83 12.49 -3.65
CA LEU A 180 12.67 11.34 -4.52
C LEU A 180 13.12 11.63 -5.96
N ARG A 181 12.93 12.86 -6.45
CA ARG A 181 13.44 13.27 -7.77
C ARG A 181 14.96 13.25 -7.82
N GLU A 182 15.61 13.71 -6.78
CA GLU A 182 17.08 13.67 -6.68
C GLU A 182 17.58 12.22 -6.64
N GLU A 183 16.95 11.36 -5.84
CA GLU A 183 17.34 9.95 -5.70
C GLU A 183 17.08 9.08 -6.94
N LEU A 184 15.98 9.34 -7.65
CA LEU A 184 15.57 8.52 -8.80
C LEU A 184 16.06 9.07 -10.15
N GLY A 185 16.67 10.29 -10.15
CA GLY A 185 16.98 11.01 -11.37
C GLY A 185 15.74 11.61 -12.05
N ASP A 186 15.96 12.46 -13.08
CA ASP A 186 14.88 13.16 -13.80
C ASP A 186 13.95 12.23 -14.62
N ASP A 187 14.22 10.93 -14.66
CA ASP A 187 13.43 9.94 -15.40
C ASP A 187 12.05 9.61 -14.76
N ALA A 188 11.69 10.27 -13.66
CA ALA A 188 10.44 9.98 -12.93
C ALA A 188 9.17 10.63 -13.55
N GLU A 189 9.29 11.44 -14.60
CA GLU A 189 8.17 12.22 -15.16
C GLU A 189 7.84 11.91 -16.65
N SER A 190 8.04 10.69 -17.13
CA SER A 190 7.54 10.33 -18.48
C SER A 190 6.63 9.12 -18.45
#